data_250779c26967f2004d1810998c779436
#
_entry.id   250779c26967f2004d1810998c779436
#
_cell.length_a   1.000
_cell.length_b   1.000
_cell.length_c   1.000
_cell.angle_alpha   90.00
_cell.angle_beta   90.00
_cell.angle_gamma   90.00
#
_symmetry.space_group_name_H-M   'P 1'
#
loop_
_entity.id
_entity.type
_entity.pdbx_description
1 polymer ?
#
loop_
_entity_poly.entity_id
_entity_poly.type
_entity_poly.pdbx_seq_one_letter_code
_entity_poly.pdbx_strand_id
1 'polypeptide(L)'
;MSSEPGSGRAFLGTALHTPVRGQLQLLRDVLIVVGDSGRIEAMHPHGSPEGESAAKRHAAAGTLARFSDGQYLLPGLIDLHVHAPQWPQLGLALDQPLEVWLQTFTFPLEARYADIDYAEAVYESLVGALLANGTTTALYYATIHLPATQKLADICLKRSQRALVGRVAMDHPDQCPVYYRDASAAIAEAETRALIAYVRSMTGNEGGLVRPVITPRFIPACTDELLGRLGALAGETGCYVQTHCSESDWEHDFVLDRCGVTDTAALESFGLLSRHTILAHGNFIGDDDIARIVRAGAGIAHCPLSNVYFSDAVFPLRRMLDHGVNVGLGTDIAGGASPSILDNARQAVIASRTLESGVDPLQGRQQRRRESSRIDALTAFWLATAAGGVALDLPIGIFREGYEFDAILIDANTANGNLHLDPADAPEETLQRIVYNAARANIRTMWVGGRLVHTLG
;
A
#
# COMPACT_ATOMS: atom_id res chain seq x y z
N MET A 1 -15.76 -24.80 8.50
CA MET A 1 -15.00 -25.91 9.12
C MET A 1 -13.83 -25.27 9.84
N SER A 2 -13.90 -25.20 11.16
CA SER A 2 -12.81 -24.70 12.00
C SER A 2 -11.72 -25.78 12.02
N SER A 3 -10.57 -25.52 11.39
CA SER A 3 -9.37 -26.33 11.58
C SER A 3 -8.91 -26.18 13.03
N GLU A 4 -8.62 -27.29 13.69
CA GLU A 4 -8.01 -27.28 15.02
C GLU A 4 -6.70 -26.46 15.02
N PRO A 5 -6.36 -25.73 16.11
CA PRO A 5 -5.06 -25.08 16.24
C PRO A 5 -3.97 -26.16 16.25
N GLY A 6 -3.02 -26.09 15.29
CA GLY A 6 -1.84 -26.94 15.28
C GLY A 6 -1.54 -27.70 13.99
N SER A 7 -2.30 -27.49 12.89
CA SER A 7 -1.95 -28.06 11.59
C SER A 7 -1.68 -26.94 10.59
N GLY A 8 -0.41 -26.68 10.28
CA GLY A 8 -0.01 -25.80 9.20
C GLY A 8 -0.74 -26.14 7.89
N ARG A 9 -0.74 -25.25 6.92
CA ARG A 9 -1.41 -25.42 5.62
C ARG A 9 -0.39 -25.62 4.51
N ALA A 10 -0.80 -26.30 3.44
CA ALA A 10 0.03 -26.43 2.27
C ALA A 10 -0.74 -26.05 0.99
N PHE A 11 -0.04 -25.44 0.05
CA PHE A 11 -0.56 -24.90 -1.20
C PHE A 11 0.25 -25.48 -2.36
N LEU A 12 -0.42 -26.20 -3.26
CA LEU A 12 0.22 -26.86 -4.39
C LEU A 12 -0.33 -26.32 -5.70
N GLY A 13 0.56 -25.80 -6.54
CA GLY A 13 0.23 -25.30 -7.86
C GLY A 13 1.33 -24.42 -8.45
N THR A 14 0.96 -23.61 -9.44
CA THR A 14 1.90 -22.68 -10.08
C THR A 14 1.87 -21.32 -9.40
N ALA A 15 3.03 -20.82 -9.01
CA ALA A 15 3.17 -19.49 -8.40
C ALA A 15 4.06 -18.59 -9.27
N LEU A 16 3.73 -17.29 -9.29
CA LEU A 16 4.49 -16.23 -9.95
C LEU A 16 4.84 -15.15 -8.94
N HIS A 17 6.09 -14.72 -8.88
CA HIS A 17 6.49 -13.55 -8.10
C HIS A 17 7.71 -12.85 -8.70
N THR A 18 7.93 -11.60 -8.28
CA THR A 18 9.06 -10.77 -8.69
C THR A 18 9.89 -10.41 -7.46
N PRO A 19 10.82 -11.27 -7.01
CA PRO A 19 11.56 -11.02 -5.76
C PRO A 19 12.52 -9.84 -5.85
N VAL A 20 12.97 -9.53 -7.06
CA VAL A 20 13.87 -8.41 -7.37
C VAL A 20 13.36 -7.70 -8.62
N ARG A 21 13.54 -6.39 -8.69
CA ARG A 21 13.18 -5.58 -9.86
C ARG A 21 13.70 -6.20 -11.15
N GLY A 22 12.81 -6.39 -12.11
CA GLY A 22 13.13 -6.96 -13.43
C GLY A 22 13.37 -8.46 -13.45
N GLN A 23 13.15 -9.19 -12.35
CA GLN A 23 13.31 -10.64 -12.29
C GLN A 23 11.98 -11.32 -11.94
N LEU A 24 11.43 -12.04 -12.89
CA LEU A 24 10.28 -12.92 -12.70
C LEU A 24 10.75 -14.32 -12.32
N GLN A 25 10.12 -14.90 -11.32
CA GLN A 25 10.24 -16.32 -11.00
C GLN A 25 8.89 -17.01 -11.18
N LEU A 26 8.86 -18.01 -12.07
CA LEU A 26 7.75 -18.94 -12.23
C LEU A 26 8.10 -20.23 -11.48
N LEU A 27 7.35 -20.53 -10.45
CA LEU A 27 7.48 -21.74 -9.64
C LEU A 27 6.38 -22.72 -10.07
N ARG A 28 6.71 -23.61 -11.02
CA ARG A 28 5.76 -24.62 -11.52
C ARG A 28 5.61 -25.74 -10.50
N ASP A 29 4.37 -26.15 -10.26
CA ASP A 29 4.03 -27.27 -9.37
C ASP A 29 4.80 -27.20 -8.03
N VAL A 30 4.86 -26.03 -7.44
CA VAL A 30 5.49 -25.82 -6.13
C VAL A 30 4.53 -26.16 -5.00
N LEU A 31 5.02 -26.90 -4.01
CA LEU A 31 4.36 -27.06 -2.73
C LEU A 31 4.92 -26.03 -1.74
N ILE A 32 4.08 -25.08 -1.32
CA ILE A 32 4.42 -24.10 -0.28
C ILE A 32 3.77 -24.57 1.02
N VAL A 33 4.58 -24.80 2.04
CA VAL A 33 4.14 -25.21 3.39
C VAL A 33 4.17 -24.00 4.29
N VAL A 34 3.06 -23.73 4.95
CA VAL A 34 2.86 -22.58 5.85
C VAL A 34 2.64 -23.09 7.26
N GLY A 35 3.45 -22.63 8.19
CA GLY A 35 3.37 -23.01 9.59
C GLY A 35 2.26 -22.28 10.36
N ASP A 36 2.13 -22.62 11.63
CA ASP A 36 1.13 -22.02 12.55
C ASP A 36 1.35 -20.52 12.76
N SER A 37 2.59 -20.03 12.58
CA SER A 37 2.93 -18.62 12.64
C SER A 37 2.40 -17.80 11.44
N GLY A 38 1.89 -18.47 10.39
CA GLY A 38 1.49 -17.83 9.13
C GLY A 38 2.64 -17.60 8.17
N ARG A 39 3.87 -18.03 8.50
CA ARG A 39 5.05 -17.89 7.66
C ARG A 39 5.28 -19.14 6.81
N ILE A 40 5.92 -18.93 5.66
CA ILE A 40 6.38 -20.01 4.80
C ILE A 40 7.52 -20.75 5.51
N GLU A 41 7.30 -22.02 5.83
CA GLU A 41 8.29 -22.88 6.48
C GLU A 41 9.15 -23.65 5.47
N ALA A 42 8.56 -24.03 4.33
CA ALA A 42 9.28 -24.74 3.30
C ALA A 42 8.64 -24.53 1.92
N MET A 43 9.45 -24.64 0.89
CA MET A 43 9.02 -24.62 -0.51
C MET A 43 9.69 -25.80 -1.23
N HIS A 44 8.88 -26.71 -1.75
CA HIS A 44 9.39 -27.91 -2.43
C HIS A 44 8.88 -27.98 -3.86
N PRO A 45 9.72 -28.34 -4.85
CA PRO A 45 9.23 -28.80 -6.14
C PRO A 45 8.33 -30.03 -5.92
N HIS A 46 7.13 -30.03 -6.51
CA HIS A 46 6.30 -31.24 -6.49
C HIS A 46 7.02 -32.36 -7.30
N GLY A 47 6.98 -33.59 -6.81
CA GLY A 47 7.75 -34.69 -7.38
C GLY A 47 9.12 -34.90 -6.72
N SER A 48 9.59 -33.93 -5.88
CA SER A 48 10.70 -34.24 -4.97
C SER A 48 10.23 -35.17 -3.84
N PRO A 49 11.10 -36.05 -3.30
CA PRO A 49 10.71 -36.96 -2.21
C PRO A 49 10.11 -36.21 -0.99
N GLU A 50 10.68 -35.05 -0.63
CA GLU A 50 10.25 -34.17 0.45
C GLU A 50 8.89 -33.54 0.14
N GLY A 51 8.72 -33.01 -1.09
CA GLY A 51 7.48 -32.40 -1.57
C GLY A 51 6.32 -33.39 -1.59
N GLU A 52 6.54 -34.60 -2.15
CA GLU A 52 5.52 -35.66 -2.16
C GLU A 52 5.14 -36.12 -0.74
N SER A 53 6.12 -36.29 0.14
CA SER A 53 5.87 -36.67 1.54
C SER A 53 5.05 -35.59 2.25
N ALA A 54 5.40 -34.33 2.11
CA ALA A 54 4.66 -33.21 2.68
C ALA A 54 3.25 -33.10 2.09
N ALA A 55 3.09 -33.21 0.76
CA ALA A 55 1.79 -33.17 0.10
C ALA A 55 0.86 -34.30 0.59
N LYS A 56 1.39 -35.53 0.75
CA LYS A 56 0.63 -36.66 1.29
C LYS A 56 0.18 -36.41 2.75
N ARG A 57 1.07 -35.89 3.60
CA ARG A 57 0.71 -35.53 4.99
C ARG A 57 -0.40 -34.51 5.06
N HIS A 58 -0.26 -33.40 4.33
CA HIS A 58 -1.26 -32.33 4.32
C HIS A 58 -2.57 -32.76 3.64
N ALA A 59 -2.53 -33.62 2.63
CA ALA A 59 -3.74 -34.20 2.04
C ALA A 59 -4.49 -35.10 3.05
N ALA A 60 -3.77 -35.96 3.78
CA ALA A 60 -4.37 -36.81 4.80
C ALA A 60 -4.96 -35.99 5.96
N ALA A 61 -4.36 -34.86 6.32
CA ALA A 61 -4.85 -33.94 7.33
C ALA A 61 -5.97 -32.99 6.85
N GLY A 62 -6.30 -33.00 5.54
CA GLY A 62 -7.30 -32.07 4.97
C GLY A 62 -6.84 -30.60 4.90
N THR A 63 -5.53 -30.37 4.96
CA THR A 63 -4.91 -29.03 4.98
C THR A 63 -4.19 -28.65 3.70
N LEU A 64 -4.32 -29.46 2.63
CA LEU A 64 -3.74 -29.20 1.33
C LEU A 64 -4.73 -28.52 0.38
N ALA A 65 -4.40 -27.32 -0.07
CA ALA A 65 -5.08 -26.67 -1.19
C ALA A 65 -4.33 -26.98 -2.50
N ARG A 66 -5.07 -27.41 -3.53
CA ARG A 66 -4.54 -27.67 -4.87
C ARG A 66 -5.14 -26.69 -5.87
N PHE A 67 -4.33 -26.18 -6.77
CA PHE A 67 -4.75 -25.27 -7.83
C PHE A 67 -4.67 -25.98 -9.18
N SER A 68 -5.60 -25.65 -10.07
CA SER A 68 -5.71 -26.22 -11.41
C SER A 68 -5.00 -25.36 -12.45
N ASP A 69 -4.90 -25.88 -13.67
CA ASP A 69 -4.40 -25.11 -14.81
C ASP A 69 -5.23 -23.84 -15.02
N GLY A 70 -4.56 -22.74 -15.39
CA GLY A 70 -5.15 -21.41 -15.49
C GLY A 70 -5.30 -20.66 -14.16
N GLN A 71 -4.90 -21.29 -13.04
CA GLN A 71 -4.85 -20.67 -11.72
C GLN A 71 -3.39 -20.41 -11.32
N TYR A 72 -3.13 -19.18 -10.86
CA TYR A 72 -1.79 -18.72 -10.47
C TYR A 72 -1.82 -18.10 -9.08
N LEU A 73 -0.93 -18.58 -8.22
CA LEU A 73 -0.70 -18.00 -6.92
C LEU A 73 0.27 -16.82 -7.07
N LEU A 74 -0.13 -15.65 -6.61
CA LEU A 74 0.68 -14.43 -6.57
C LEU A 74 0.84 -13.96 -5.13
N PRO A 75 1.93 -13.24 -4.78
CA PRO A 75 1.99 -12.52 -3.52
C PRO A 75 0.82 -11.55 -3.40
N GLY A 76 0.35 -11.34 -2.19
CA GLY A 76 -0.66 -10.34 -1.90
C GLY A 76 -0.21 -8.93 -2.27
N LEU A 77 -1.13 -8.12 -2.76
CA LEU A 77 -0.87 -6.75 -3.15
C LEU A 77 -0.73 -5.85 -1.91
N ILE A 78 0.17 -4.87 -2.00
CA ILE A 78 0.52 -3.96 -0.91
C ILE A 78 0.14 -2.54 -1.33
N ASP A 79 -0.69 -1.89 -0.52
CA ASP A 79 -1.14 -0.51 -0.70
C ASP A 79 -0.47 0.38 0.35
N LEU A 80 0.45 1.23 -0.07
CA LEU A 80 1.24 2.08 0.82
C LEU A 80 0.57 3.41 1.18
N HIS A 81 -0.64 3.68 0.67
CA HIS A 81 -1.32 4.95 0.93
C HIS A 81 -2.82 4.86 0.66
N VAL A 82 -3.61 4.91 1.72
CA VAL A 82 -5.08 4.85 1.67
C VAL A 82 -5.67 5.81 2.69
N HIS A 83 -6.55 6.71 2.28
CA HIS A 83 -7.38 7.49 3.18
C HIS A 83 -8.70 6.75 3.47
N ALA A 84 -8.72 6.00 4.56
CA ALA A 84 -9.88 5.17 4.92
C ALA A 84 -11.21 5.96 5.02
N PRO A 85 -11.24 7.19 5.59
CA PRO A 85 -12.48 7.95 5.70
C PRO A 85 -12.99 8.51 4.38
N GLN A 86 -12.18 8.52 3.32
CA GLN A 86 -12.57 9.08 2.03
C GLN A 86 -13.28 8.09 1.11
N TRP A 87 -13.44 6.83 1.53
CA TRP A 87 -14.13 5.81 0.76
C TRP A 87 -15.49 6.23 0.19
N PRO A 88 -16.37 6.96 0.93
CA PRO A 88 -17.66 7.39 0.39
C PRO A 88 -17.59 8.44 -0.73
N GLN A 89 -16.46 9.10 -0.91
CA GLN A 89 -16.27 10.11 -1.98
C GLN A 89 -15.47 9.57 -3.17
N LEU A 90 -15.23 8.27 -3.25
CA LEU A 90 -14.48 7.66 -4.36
C LEU A 90 -15.07 8.05 -5.73
N GLY A 91 -14.25 8.67 -6.58
CA GLY A 91 -14.65 9.13 -7.91
C GLY A 91 -15.41 10.45 -7.94
N LEU A 92 -15.48 11.19 -6.82
CA LEU A 92 -16.17 12.48 -6.75
C LEU A 92 -15.19 13.65 -6.80
N ALA A 93 -15.52 14.65 -7.65
CA ALA A 93 -14.85 15.96 -7.73
C ALA A 93 -13.33 15.89 -7.99
N LEU A 94 -12.86 14.91 -8.76
CA LEU A 94 -11.46 14.74 -9.14
C LEU A 94 -10.97 15.78 -10.16
N ASP A 95 -11.83 16.68 -10.59
CA ASP A 95 -11.58 17.82 -11.50
C ASP A 95 -11.37 19.13 -10.76
N GLN A 96 -11.27 19.10 -9.42
CA GLN A 96 -11.01 20.28 -8.58
C GLN A 96 -9.53 20.35 -8.19
N PRO A 97 -8.96 21.55 -7.99
CA PRO A 97 -7.66 21.71 -7.35
C PRO A 97 -7.63 21.07 -5.94
N LEU A 98 -6.46 20.54 -5.53
CA LEU A 98 -6.31 19.81 -4.28
C LEU A 98 -6.82 20.58 -3.07
N GLU A 99 -6.44 21.85 -2.93
CA GLU A 99 -6.82 22.69 -1.78
C GLU A 99 -8.33 22.97 -1.74
N VAL A 100 -8.98 23.07 -2.91
CA VAL A 100 -10.44 23.22 -3.02
C VAL A 100 -11.13 21.91 -2.65
N TRP A 101 -10.62 20.78 -3.16
CA TRP A 101 -11.15 19.46 -2.91
C TRP A 101 -11.08 19.10 -1.42
N LEU A 102 -9.96 19.41 -0.75
CA LEU A 102 -9.80 19.19 0.68
C LEU A 102 -10.84 19.96 1.50
N GLN A 103 -11.01 21.27 1.25
CA GLN A 103 -11.88 22.13 2.03
C GLN A 103 -13.36 21.88 1.77
N THR A 104 -13.73 21.55 0.52
CA THR A 104 -15.14 21.47 0.11
C THR A 104 -15.72 20.07 0.29
N PHE A 105 -14.95 19.04 0.07
CA PHE A 105 -15.44 17.65 0.06
C PHE A 105 -14.84 16.81 1.18
N THR A 106 -13.52 16.86 1.36
CA THR A 106 -12.79 15.91 2.20
C THR A 106 -12.97 16.21 3.69
N PHE A 107 -12.66 17.42 4.14
CA PHE A 107 -12.76 17.74 5.57
C PHE A 107 -14.18 17.64 6.12
N PRO A 108 -15.25 18.09 5.40
CA PRO A 108 -16.63 17.87 5.84
C PRO A 108 -17.00 16.39 5.95
N LEU A 109 -16.51 15.55 5.04
CA LEU A 109 -16.74 14.10 5.08
C LEU A 109 -16.00 13.46 6.27
N GLU A 110 -14.71 13.76 6.42
CA GLU A 110 -13.88 13.18 7.47
C GLU A 110 -14.36 13.59 8.88
N ALA A 111 -14.93 14.78 9.05
CA ALA A 111 -15.51 15.22 10.31
C ALA A 111 -16.72 14.34 10.77
N ARG A 112 -17.42 13.68 9.86
CA ARG A 112 -18.55 12.78 10.18
C ARG A 112 -18.13 11.55 10.97
N TYR A 113 -16.86 11.20 10.98
CA TYR A 113 -16.32 10.05 11.72
C TYR A 113 -16.23 10.25 13.23
N ALA A 114 -16.66 11.40 13.74
CA ALA A 114 -17.03 11.55 15.15
C ALA A 114 -18.19 10.61 15.54
N ASP A 115 -19.03 10.23 14.58
CA ASP A 115 -20.05 9.18 14.72
C ASP A 115 -19.40 7.81 14.48
N ILE A 116 -19.32 7.00 15.54
CA ILE A 116 -18.66 5.69 15.52
C ILE A 116 -19.43 4.67 14.68
N ASP A 117 -20.74 4.72 14.65
CA ASP A 117 -21.57 3.79 13.88
C ASP A 117 -21.38 4.07 12.37
N TYR A 118 -21.28 5.34 12.00
CA TYR A 118 -20.92 5.74 10.64
C TYR A 118 -19.50 5.26 10.27
N ALA A 119 -18.52 5.47 11.17
CA ALA A 119 -17.15 5.04 10.96
C ALA A 119 -17.06 3.51 10.75
N GLU A 120 -17.73 2.73 11.60
CA GLU A 120 -17.73 1.26 11.52
C GLU A 120 -18.31 0.79 10.17
N ALA A 121 -19.46 1.30 9.77
CA ALA A 121 -20.11 0.93 8.52
C ALA A 121 -19.21 1.19 7.29
N VAL A 122 -18.58 2.36 7.23
CA VAL A 122 -17.71 2.75 6.11
C VAL A 122 -16.42 1.92 6.11
N TYR A 123 -15.78 1.75 7.25
CA TYR A 123 -14.52 1.01 7.34
C TYR A 123 -14.69 -0.50 7.05
N GLU A 124 -15.79 -1.13 7.50
CA GLU A 124 -16.11 -2.51 7.12
C GLU A 124 -16.27 -2.66 5.60
N SER A 125 -16.93 -1.68 4.95
CA SER A 125 -17.09 -1.65 3.50
C SER A 125 -15.76 -1.50 2.77
N LEU A 126 -14.92 -0.54 3.19
CA LEU A 126 -13.62 -0.29 2.58
C LEU A 126 -12.68 -1.49 2.71
N VAL A 127 -12.48 -2.00 3.95
CA VAL A 127 -11.59 -3.14 4.19
C VAL A 127 -12.03 -4.35 3.40
N GLY A 128 -13.35 -4.60 3.35
CA GLY A 128 -13.92 -5.66 2.50
C GLY A 128 -13.64 -5.45 1.01
N ALA A 129 -13.72 -4.21 0.50
CA ALA A 129 -13.44 -3.88 -0.89
C ALA A 129 -11.95 -4.04 -1.24
N LEU A 130 -11.04 -3.58 -0.38
CA LEU A 130 -9.60 -3.74 -0.58
C LEU A 130 -9.19 -5.21 -0.58
N LEU A 131 -9.68 -6.00 0.38
CA LEU A 131 -9.49 -7.44 0.40
C LEU A 131 -9.99 -8.09 -0.90
N ALA A 132 -11.19 -7.76 -1.36
CA ALA A 132 -11.73 -8.30 -2.60
C ALA A 132 -10.95 -7.88 -3.87
N ASN A 133 -10.14 -6.80 -3.79
CA ASN A 133 -9.22 -6.36 -4.85
C ASN A 133 -7.79 -6.89 -4.66
N GLY A 134 -7.54 -7.81 -3.72
CA GLY A 134 -6.26 -8.45 -3.55
C GLY A 134 -5.28 -7.73 -2.63
N THR A 135 -5.69 -6.64 -1.97
CA THR A 135 -4.84 -5.87 -1.06
C THR A 135 -4.75 -6.56 0.30
N THR A 136 -3.66 -7.31 0.51
CA THR A 136 -3.39 -8.02 1.77
C THR A 136 -2.81 -7.13 2.84
N THR A 137 -2.07 -6.08 2.45
CA THR A 137 -1.44 -5.11 3.33
C THR A 137 -1.82 -3.70 2.92
N ALA A 138 -2.28 -2.87 3.87
CA ALA A 138 -2.61 -1.47 3.62
C ALA A 138 -2.06 -0.55 4.71
N LEU A 139 -1.55 0.62 4.28
CA LEU A 139 -1.10 1.71 5.13
C LEU A 139 -2.17 2.81 5.13
N TYR A 140 -2.88 2.94 6.25
CA TYR A 140 -4.08 3.75 6.38
C TYR A 140 -3.85 5.10 7.05
N TYR A 141 -4.29 6.17 6.40
CA TYR A 141 -4.70 7.40 7.05
C TYR A 141 -6.16 7.24 7.52
N ALA A 142 -6.41 7.43 8.81
CA ALA A 142 -7.77 7.51 9.36
C ALA A 142 -8.21 8.98 9.50
N THR A 143 -8.86 9.34 10.59
CA THR A 143 -9.31 10.72 10.88
C THR A 143 -8.57 11.28 12.09
N ILE A 144 -8.90 12.54 12.47
CA ILE A 144 -8.47 13.11 13.75
C ILE A 144 -9.15 12.43 14.96
N HIS A 145 -10.24 11.68 14.74
CA HIS A 145 -11.03 11.08 15.82
C HIS A 145 -10.41 9.76 16.28
N LEU A 146 -9.80 9.75 17.47
CA LEU A 146 -9.16 8.58 18.04
C LEU A 146 -10.08 7.34 18.10
N PRO A 147 -11.35 7.44 18.59
CA PRO A 147 -12.24 6.27 18.64
C PRO A 147 -12.51 5.64 17.25
N ALA A 148 -12.69 6.46 16.22
CA ALA A 148 -12.89 5.98 14.85
C ALA A 148 -11.64 5.28 14.32
N THR A 149 -10.45 5.80 14.63
CA THR A 149 -9.17 5.18 14.23
C THR A 149 -8.95 3.84 14.95
N GLN A 150 -9.30 3.75 16.24
CA GLN A 150 -9.29 2.48 16.97
C GLN A 150 -10.25 1.45 16.35
N LYS A 151 -11.44 1.88 15.95
CA LYS A 151 -12.42 1.04 15.25
C LYS A 151 -11.86 0.49 13.92
N LEU A 152 -11.14 1.31 13.14
CA LEU A 152 -10.47 0.83 11.92
C LEU A 152 -9.45 -0.27 12.25
N ALA A 153 -8.64 -0.10 13.29
CA ALA A 153 -7.68 -1.09 13.73
C ALA A 153 -8.37 -2.42 14.13
N ASP A 154 -9.49 -2.33 14.87
CA ASP A 154 -10.30 -3.49 15.25
C ASP A 154 -10.84 -4.25 14.03
N ILE A 155 -11.36 -3.50 13.04
CA ILE A 155 -11.89 -4.07 11.80
C ILE A 155 -10.79 -4.78 11.01
N CYS A 156 -9.61 -4.17 10.86
CA CYS A 156 -8.48 -4.78 10.18
C CYS A 156 -8.05 -6.10 10.87
N LEU A 157 -7.96 -6.10 12.21
CA LEU A 157 -7.63 -7.30 12.97
C LEU A 157 -8.71 -8.38 12.82
N LYS A 158 -9.98 -8.02 12.97
CA LYS A 158 -11.14 -8.92 12.81
C LYS A 158 -11.19 -9.55 11.41
N ARG A 159 -10.90 -8.77 10.37
CA ARG A 159 -10.86 -9.20 8.96
C ARG A 159 -9.56 -9.90 8.60
N SER A 160 -8.61 -9.96 9.53
CA SER A 160 -7.27 -10.50 9.33
C SER A 160 -6.52 -9.83 8.16
N GLN A 161 -6.76 -8.55 7.87
CA GLN A 161 -5.95 -7.76 6.94
C GLN A 161 -4.71 -7.25 7.65
N ARG A 162 -3.53 -7.39 7.06
CA ARG A 162 -2.33 -6.72 7.55
C ARG A 162 -2.48 -5.22 7.35
N ALA A 163 -2.35 -4.44 8.43
CA ALA A 163 -2.62 -3.02 8.38
C ALA A 163 -1.63 -2.22 9.23
N LEU A 164 -1.27 -1.05 8.71
CA LEU A 164 -0.61 -0.01 9.47
C LEU A 164 -1.62 1.15 9.57
N VAL A 165 -2.05 1.50 10.78
CA VAL A 165 -3.18 2.41 11.00
C VAL A 165 -2.71 3.64 11.74
N GLY A 166 -2.94 4.82 11.15
CA GLY A 166 -2.56 6.09 11.71
C GLY A 166 -3.72 7.07 11.92
N ARG A 167 -3.78 7.65 13.11
CA ARG A 167 -4.62 8.80 13.39
C ARG A 167 -4.00 10.03 12.73
N VAL A 168 -4.77 10.73 11.92
CA VAL A 168 -4.32 11.99 11.31
C VAL A 168 -4.17 13.05 12.39
N ALA A 169 -2.99 13.65 12.48
CA ALA A 169 -2.70 14.80 13.32
C ALA A 169 -2.63 16.06 12.46
N MET A 170 -3.42 17.08 12.81
CA MET A 170 -3.48 18.37 12.10
C MET A 170 -4.03 19.45 13.01
N ASP A 171 -3.28 20.53 13.22
CA ASP A 171 -3.62 21.60 14.19
C ASP A 171 -3.43 23.02 13.65
N HIS A 172 -3.02 23.17 12.36
CA HIS A 172 -2.73 24.50 11.82
C HIS A 172 -3.99 25.35 11.69
N PRO A 173 -4.05 26.53 12.34
CA PRO A 173 -5.29 27.31 12.45
C PRO A 173 -5.79 27.86 11.14
N ASP A 174 -4.90 28.18 10.19
CA ASP A 174 -5.26 28.83 8.92
C ASP A 174 -5.49 27.82 7.79
N GLN A 175 -4.97 26.58 7.93
CA GLN A 175 -5.07 25.57 6.91
C GLN A 175 -6.14 24.51 7.19
N CYS A 176 -6.55 24.39 8.46
CA CYS A 176 -7.51 23.40 8.90
C CYS A 176 -8.77 24.06 9.46
N PRO A 177 -9.98 23.62 9.05
CA PRO A 177 -11.22 24.19 9.58
C PRO A 177 -11.37 23.88 11.07
N VAL A 178 -11.97 24.82 11.81
CA VAL A 178 -12.15 24.69 13.28
C VAL A 178 -12.87 23.41 13.68
N TYR A 179 -13.82 22.95 12.86
CA TYR A 179 -14.60 21.74 13.12
C TYR A 179 -13.85 20.43 12.84
N TYR A 180 -12.70 20.50 12.17
CA TYR A 180 -11.92 19.31 11.82
C TYR A 180 -10.41 19.62 11.93
N ARG A 181 -9.96 19.83 13.15
CA ARG A 181 -8.55 19.93 13.53
C ARG A 181 -8.36 19.63 15.01
N ASP A 182 -7.14 19.28 15.37
CA ASP A 182 -6.75 19.14 16.77
C ASP A 182 -6.79 20.51 17.49
N ALA A 183 -7.22 20.50 18.74
CA ALA A 183 -7.29 21.74 19.51
C ALA A 183 -5.91 22.28 19.88
N SER A 184 -4.88 21.45 19.90
CA SER A 184 -3.47 21.82 20.08
C SER A 184 -2.53 20.68 19.70
N ALA A 185 -1.26 21.02 19.47
CA ALA A 185 -0.18 20.05 19.24
C ALA A 185 -0.05 19.01 20.37
N ALA A 186 -0.24 19.45 21.63
CA ALA A 186 -0.17 18.57 22.80
C ALA A 186 -1.31 17.53 22.83
N ILE A 187 -2.53 17.92 22.43
CA ILE A 187 -3.68 16.99 22.32
C ILE A 187 -3.45 16.01 21.17
N ALA A 188 -3.01 16.49 20.01
CA ALA A 188 -2.71 15.64 18.86
C ALA A 188 -1.65 14.58 19.17
N GLU A 189 -0.56 14.96 19.87
CA GLU A 189 0.46 14.02 20.35
C GLU A 189 -0.12 12.99 21.33
N ALA A 190 -0.87 13.47 22.34
CA ALA A 190 -1.44 12.60 23.37
C ALA A 190 -2.40 11.56 22.78
N GLU A 191 -3.25 11.93 21.83
CA GLU A 191 -4.16 11.00 21.16
C GLU A 191 -3.42 10.05 20.20
N THR A 192 -2.35 10.51 19.52
CA THR A 192 -1.48 9.64 18.73
C THR A 192 -0.79 8.60 19.63
N ARG A 193 -0.29 9.01 20.80
CA ARG A 193 0.28 8.13 21.82
C ARG A 193 -0.74 7.11 22.34
N ALA A 194 -1.99 7.56 22.56
CA ALA A 194 -3.08 6.68 22.98
C ALA A 194 -3.42 5.62 21.91
N LEU A 195 -3.40 5.97 20.62
CA LEU A 195 -3.55 5.01 19.54
C LEU A 195 -2.42 3.98 19.54
N ILE A 196 -1.17 4.43 19.71
CA ILE A 196 0.00 3.52 19.77
C ILE A 196 -0.17 2.50 20.91
N ALA A 197 -0.55 2.97 22.09
CA ALA A 197 -0.79 2.11 23.24
C ALA A 197 -1.94 1.12 22.99
N TYR A 198 -3.05 1.62 22.42
CA TYR A 198 -4.21 0.82 22.08
C TYR A 198 -3.85 -0.34 21.12
N VAL A 199 -3.26 -0.03 19.96
CA VAL A 199 -2.94 -1.04 18.94
C VAL A 199 -1.94 -2.08 19.47
N ARG A 200 -0.96 -1.65 20.25
CA ARG A 200 0.01 -2.56 20.89
C ARG A 200 -0.58 -3.49 21.95
N SER A 201 -1.71 -3.11 22.54
CA SER A 201 -2.39 -3.90 23.58
C SER A 201 -3.57 -4.73 23.05
N MET A 202 -3.88 -4.69 21.75
CA MET A 202 -5.01 -5.43 21.18
C MET A 202 -4.81 -6.94 21.32
N THR A 203 -5.78 -7.60 21.95
CA THR A 203 -5.80 -9.07 22.07
C THR A 203 -5.92 -9.72 20.69
N GLY A 204 -5.10 -10.70 20.39
CA GLY A 204 -5.04 -11.38 19.09
C GLY A 204 -4.13 -10.68 18.09
N ASN A 205 -3.45 -9.60 18.49
CA ASN A 205 -2.48 -8.88 17.67
C ASN A 205 -1.02 -9.11 18.09
N GLU A 206 -0.73 -10.15 18.84
CA GLU A 206 0.61 -10.46 19.36
C GLU A 206 1.65 -10.65 18.24
N GLY A 207 1.20 -11.09 17.05
CA GLY A 207 2.02 -11.20 15.83
C GLY A 207 2.26 -9.88 15.10
N GLY A 208 1.65 -8.77 15.56
CA GLY A 208 1.79 -7.46 14.93
C GLY A 208 1.17 -7.38 13.52
N LEU A 209 0.01 -8.03 13.33
CA LEU A 209 -0.77 -7.95 12.10
C LEU A 209 -1.24 -6.50 11.85
N VAL A 210 -1.69 -5.82 12.91
CA VAL A 210 -2.03 -4.41 12.90
C VAL A 210 -0.95 -3.63 13.65
N ARG A 211 -0.45 -2.56 13.05
CA ARG A 211 0.61 -1.71 13.60
C ARG A 211 0.16 -0.26 13.68
N PRO A 212 0.54 0.49 14.72
CA PRO A 212 0.25 1.92 14.80
C PRO A 212 1.25 2.71 13.94
N VAL A 213 0.78 3.83 13.39
CA VAL A 213 1.58 4.77 12.58
C VAL A 213 1.37 6.20 13.05
N ILE A 214 2.43 6.96 13.19
CA ILE A 214 2.40 8.41 13.45
C ILE A 214 2.11 9.11 12.14
N THR A 215 1.04 9.91 12.09
CA THR A 215 0.51 10.44 10.84
C THR A 215 0.27 11.95 10.92
N PRO A 216 1.31 12.82 10.88
CA PRO A 216 1.09 14.20 10.50
C PRO A 216 0.48 14.21 9.10
N ARG A 217 -0.65 14.92 8.89
CA ARG A 217 -1.33 14.88 7.58
C ARG A 217 -0.37 15.29 6.47
N PHE A 218 0.20 16.46 6.59
CA PHE A 218 1.27 17.04 5.78
C PHE A 218 1.75 18.33 6.43
N ILE A 219 2.87 18.88 6.01
CA ILE A 219 3.46 20.09 6.63
C ILE A 219 2.47 21.26 6.67
N PRO A 220 1.72 21.60 5.60
CA PRO A 220 0.76 22.71 5.66
C PRO A 220 -0.30 22.58 6.76
N ALA A 221 -0.79 21.38 7.05
CA ALA A 221 -1.84 21.17 8.06
C ALA A 221 -1.34 21.09 9.50
N CYS A 222 -0.02 21.10 9.74
CA CYS A 222 0.58 20.95 11.06
C CYS A 222 1.37 22.19 11.46
N THR A 223 1.30 22.58 12.74
CA THR A 223 2.24 23.57 13.29
C THR A 223 3.63 22.95 13.47
N ASP A 224 4.68 23.79 13.54
CA ASP A 224 6.05 23.33 13.83
C ASP A 224 6.13 22.64 15.19
N GLU A 225 5.35 23.11 16.17
CA GLU A 225 5.24 22.46 17.48
C GLU A 225 4.71 21.03 17.34
N LEU A 226 3.66 20.83 16.56
CA LEU A 226 3.10 19.48 16.32
C LEU A 226 4.09 18.57 15.60
N LEU A 227 4.71 19.05 14.52
CA LEU A 227 5.70 18.28 13.77
C LEU A 227 6.88 17.84 14.67
N GLY A 228 7.41 18.76 15.48
CA GLY A 228 8.50 18.46 16.42
C GLY A 228 8.09 17.45 17.50
N ARG A 229 6.88 17.56 18.06
CA ARG A 229 6.34 16.58 19.03
C ARG A 229 6.16 15.20 18.43
N LEU A 230 5.63 15.11 17.22
CA LEU A 230 5.45 13.82 16.52
C LEU A 230 6.78 13.19 16.12
N GLY A 231 7.79 13.98 15.73
CA GLY A 231 9.14 13.49 15.50
C GLY A 231 9.80 12.93 16.76
N ALA A 232 9.66 13.64 17.89
CA ALA A 232 10.12 13.14 19.18
C ALA A 232 9.41 11.83 19.58
N LEU A 233 8.10 11.75 19.37
CA LEU A 233 7.32 10.54 19.61
C LEU A 233 7.75 9.37 18.69
N ALA A 234 8.11 9.64 17.43
CA ALA A 234 8.63 8.64 16.52
C ALA A 234 9.98 8.09 17.01
N GLY A 235 10.89 8.96 17.44
CA GLY A 235 12.17 8.56 18.04
C GLY A 235 12.02 7.75 19.33
N GLU A 236 11.05 8.12 20.19
CA GLU A 236 10.77 7.41 21.46
C GLU A 236 10.18 6.01 21.23
N THR A 237 9.23 5.91 20.28
CA THR A 237 8.39 4.70 20.15
C THR A 237 8.88 3.72 19.10
N GLY A 238 9.74 4.18 18.16
CA GLY A 238 10.13 3.41 16.97
C GLY A 238 8.99 3.10 16.02
N CYS A 239 7.85 3.82 16.13
CA CYS A 239 6.71 3.64 15.24
C CYS A 239 7.03 4.09 13.82
N TYR A 240 6.28 3.53 12.86
CA TYR A 240 6.25 4.06 11.50
C TYR A 240 5.74 5.49 11.50
N VAL A 241 6.17 6.23 10.49
CA VAL A 241 5.69 7.58 10.16
C VAL A 241 5.13 7.54 8.73
N GLN A 242 4.02 8.21 8.50
CA GLN A 242 3.52 8.49 7.15
C GLN A 242 3.09 9.95 7.05
N THR A 243 3.32 10.57 5.90
CA THR A 243 2.90 11.94 5.62
C THR A 243 2.87 12.16 4.11
N HIS A 244 2.10 13.13 3.61
CA HIS A 244 2.23 13.61 2.24
C HIS A 244 3.49 14.46 2.12
N CYS A 245 4.08 14.46 0.96
CA CYS A 245 5.34 15.14 0.69
C CYS A 245 5.40 15.57 -0.77
N SER A 246 5.47 16.86 -1.02
CA SER A 246 5.64 17.44 -2.36
C SER A 246 4.64 16.86 -3.36
N GLU A 247 3.34 16.83 -3.01
CA GLU A 247 2.29 16.23 -3.84
C GLU A 247 1.93 17.12 -5.02
N SER A 248 1.65 18.41 -4.76
CA SER A 248 1.25 19.40 -5.75
C SER A 248 2.17 20.63 -5.73
N ASP A 249 2.10 21.46 -6.77
CA ASP A 249 2.81 22.75 -6.80
C ASP A 249 2.42 23.60 -5.57
N TRP A 250 1.12 23.62 -5.22
CA TRP A 250 0.64 24.37 -4.06
C TRP A 250 1.30 23.91 -2.74
N GLU A 251 1.37 22.61 -2.47
CA GLU A 251 2.01 22.09 -1.26
C GLU A 251 3.50 22.41 -1.24
N HIS A 252 4.18 22.12 -2.36
CA HIS A 252 5.61 22.31 -2.50
C HIS A 252 6.01 23.78 -2.29
N ASP A 253 5.33 24.72 -2.95
CA ASP A 253 5.58 26.15 -2.82
C ASP A 253 5.25 26.66 -1.41
N PHE A 254 4.15 26.18 -0.80
CA PHE A 254 3.77 26.53 0.57
C PHE A 254 4.89 26.14 1.56
N VAL A 255 5.48 24.97 1.42
CA VAL A 255 6.54 24.51 2.32
C VAL A 255 7.82 25.31 2.09
N LEU A 256 8.19 25.58 0.85
CA LEU A 256 9.34 26.43 0.51
C LEU A 256 9.19 27.83 1.10
N ASP A 257 8.01 28.44 0.97
CA ASP A 257 7.72 29.78 1.49
C ASP A 257 7.75 29.84 3.02
N ARG A 258 7.20 28.79 3.68
CA ARG A 258 7.11 28.73 5.16
C ARG A 258 8.44 28.32 5.80
N CYS A 259 9.09 27.28 5.26
CA CYS A 259 10.24 26.65 5.91
C CYS A 259 11.59 27.09 5.30
N GLY A 260 11.59 27.70 4.11
CA GLY A 260 12.80 28.06 3.37
C GLY A 260 13.59 26.85 2.83
N VAL A 261 13.00 25.64 2.93
CA VAL A 261 13.59 24.36 2.51
C VAL A 261 12.51 23.46 1.94
N THR A 262 12.90 22.36 1.26
CA THR A 262 11.98 21.37 0.70
C THR A 262 11.29 20.54 1.79
N ASP A 263 10.17 19.89 1.45
CA ASP A 263 9.40 19.01 2.36
C ASP A 263 10.28 17.97 3.05
N THR A 264 11.11 17.25 2.29
CA THR A 264 11.99 16.22 2.86
C THR A 264 13.02 16.79 3.82
N ALA A 265 13.57 17.99 3.53
CA ALA A 265 14.52 18.65 4.41
C ALA A 265 13.82 19.13 5.69
N ALA A 266 12.62 19.67 5.60
CA ALA A 266 11.81 20.06 6.74
C ALA A 266 11.44 18.83 7.61
N LEU A 267 10.95 17.74 7.00
CA LEU A 267 10.63 16.50 7.70
C LEU A 267 11.86 15.88 8.41
N GLU A 268 13.04 15.91 7.75
CA GLU A 268 14.30 15.49 8.38
C GLU A 268 14.60 16.34 9.63
N SER A 269 14.44 17.67 9.55
CA SER A 269 14.69 18.58 10.66
C SER A 269 13.76 18.37 11.86
N PHE A 270 12.52 17.95 11.63
CA PHE A 270 11.56 17.60 12.68
C PHE A 270 11.73 16.17 13.22
N GLY A 271 12.69 15.37 12.70
CA GLY A 271 12.88 13.98 13.11
C GLY A 271 11.84 13.00 12.57
N LEU A 272 11.14 13.37 11.49
CA LEU A 272 10.08 12.58 10.85
C LEU A 272 10.57 11.76 9.65
N LEU A 273 11.84 11.85 9.28
CA LEU A 273 12.43 11.11 8.16
C LEU A 273 13.37 10.02 8.68
N SER A 274 12.95 8.76 8.53
CA SER A 274 13.69 7.58 8.99
C SER A 274 13.44 6.36 8.09
N ARG A 275 14.08 5.22 8.40
CA ARG A 275 13.82 3.93 7.72
C ARG A 275 12.36 3.49 7.77
N HIS A 276 11.63 3.87 8.80
CA HIS A 276 10.22 3.55 8.98
C HIS A 276 9.28 4.66 8.50
N THR A 277 9.77 5.58 7.67
CA THR A 277 8.93 6.66 7.10
C THR A 277 8.48 6.30 5.69
N ILE A 278 7.18 6.46 5.42
CA ILE A 278 6.59 6.41 4.08
C ILE A 278 6.10 7.80 3.71
N LEU A 279 6.66 8.35 2.64
CA LEU A 279 6.29 9.63 2.05
C LEU A 279 5.31 9.37 0.91
N ALA A 280 4.10 9.94 0.96
CA ALA A 280 3.16 9.85 -0.14
C ALA A 280 3.51 10.86 -1.23
N HIS A 281 3.36 10.47 -2.49
CA HIS A 281 3.58 11.22 -3.73
C HIS A 281 5.05 11.52 -4.06
N GLY A 282 5.64 12.59 -3.57
CA GLY A 282 7.04 12.97 -3.85
C GLY A 282 7.28 13.46 -5.28
N ASN A 283 6.30 14.14 -5.89
CA ASN A 283 6.35 14.52 -7.31
C ASN A 283 7.44 15.57 -7.61
N PHE A 284 7.71 16.47 -6.66
CA PHE A 284 8.61 17.62 -6.85
C PHE A 284 9.94 17.48 -6.11
N ILE A 285 10.37 16.27 -5.74
CA ILE A 285 11.64 16.05 -5.03
C ILE A 285 12.86 16.17 -5.97
N GLY A 286 13.88 16.92 -5.52
CA GLY A 286 15.15 17.14 -6.21
C GLY A 286 16.24 16.11 -5.86
N ASP A 287 17.46 16.32 -6.37
CA ASP A 287 18.58 15.41 -6.14
C ASP A 287 19.00 15.35 -4.67
N ASP A 288 18.99 16.49 -3.97
CA ASP A 288 19.30 16.57 -2.55
C ASP A 288 18.26 15.82 -1.70
N ASP A 289 16.97 15.91 -2.09
CA ASP A 289 15.89 15.19 -1.44
C ASP A 289 16.02 13.68 -1.64
N ILE A 290 16.31 13.24 -2.88
CA ILE A 290 16.61 11.85 -3.18
C ILE A 290 17.75 11.33 -2.29
N ALA A 291 18.84 12.10 -2.17
CA ALA A 291 19.96 11.73 -1.33
C ALA A 291 19.59 11.61 0.15
N ARG A 292 18.69 12.49 0.67
CA ARG A 292 18.15 12.43 2.03
C ARG A 292 17.31 11.16 2.24
N ILE A 293 16.35 10.90 1.34
CA ILE A 293 15.46 9.73 1.39
C ILE A 293 16.27 8.43 1.37
N VAL A 294 17.25 8.32 0.47
CA VAL A 294 18.11 7.13 0.36
C VAL A 294 18.95 6.96 1.62
N ARG A 295 19.54 8.03 2.16
CA ARG A 295 20.33 7.99 3.40
C ARG A 295 19.49 7.58 4.60
N ALA A 296 18.26 8.06 4.71
CA ALA A 296 17.31 7.67 5.74
C ALA A 296 16.78 6.25 5.54
N GLY A 297 16.84 5.71 4.33
CA GLY A 297 16.22 4.45 3.94
C GLY A 297 14.70 4.51 3.89
N ALA A 298 14.12 5.71 3.83
CA ALA A 298 12.68 5.93 3.77
C ALA A 298 12.06 5.39 2.49
N GLY A 299 10.75 5.15 2.50
CA GLY A 299 9.98 4.71 1.36
C GLY A 299 9.12 5.81 0.75
N ILE A 300 8.75 5.67 -0.51
CA ILE A 300 7.76 6.50 -1.21
C ILE A 300 6.57 5.64 -1.60
N ALA A 301 5.37 6.12 -1.31
CA ALA A 301 4.12 5.62 -1.86
C ALA A 301 3.81 6.37 -3.17
N HIS A 302 4.06 5.72 -4.31
CA HIS A 302 3.70 6.27 -5.61
C HIS A 302 2.21 6.04 -5.89
N CYS A 303 1.46 7.14 -6.04
CA CYS A 303 0.01 7.14 -6.23
C CYS A 303 -0.35 7.62 -7.65
N PRO A 304 -0.11 6.80 -8.69
CA PRO A 304 -0.11 7.27 -10.07
C PRO A 304 -1.48 7.75 -10.58
N LEU A 305 -2.60 7.26 -10.03
CA LEU A 305 -3.94 7.75 -10.37
C LEU A 305 -4.16 9.14 -9.78
N SER A 306 -3.93 9.30 -8.47
CA SER A 306 -4.11 10.57 -7.77
C SER A 306 -3.19 11.67 -8.32
N ASN A 307 -1.93 11.35 -8.56
CA ASN A 307 -0.97 12.31 -9.09
C ASN A 307 -1.44 12.96 -10.41
N VAL A 308 -2.16 12.22 -11.26
CA VAL A 308 -2.68 12.75 -12.52
C VAL A 308 -3.82 13.75 -12.29
N TYR A 309 -4.58 13.59 -11.20
CA TYR A 309 -5.72 14.47 -10.89
C TYR A 309 -5.30 15.75 -10.15
N PHE A 310 -4.30 15.66 -9.25
CA PHE A 310 -4.05 16.73 -8.27
C PHE A 310 -2.66 17.36 -8.33
N SER A 311 -1.69 16.71 -9.01
CA SER A 311 -0.30 17.19 -8.95
C SER A 311 0.12 18.02 -10.13
N ASP A 312 -0.64 18.02 -11.23
CA ASP A 312 -0.24 18.60 -12.54
C ASP A 312 1.15 18.15 -13.01
N ALA A 313 1.66 17.06 -12.41
CA ALA A 313 2.99 16.49 -12.65
C ALA A 313 2.94 14.96 -12.71
N VAL A 314 3.99 14.38 -13.28
CA VAL A 314 4.19 12.93 -13.30
C VAL A 314 5.42 12.57 -12.47
N PHE A 315 5.22 11.76 -11.44
CA PHE A 315 6.31 11.26 -10.60
C PHE A 315 7.39 10.58 -11.44
N PRO A 316 8.67 10.98 -11.32
CA PRO A 316 9.76 10.44 -12.12
C PRO A 316 10.23 9.07 -11.60
N LEU A 317 9.31 8.11 -11.56
CA LEU A 317 9.44 6.80 -10.92
C LEU A 317 10.75 6.08 -11.29
N ARG A 318 11.09 6.00 -12.58
CA ARG A 318 12.29 5.29 -13.04
C ARG A 318 13.56 5.91 -12.45
N ARG A 319 13.64 7.24 -12.41
CA ARG A 319 14.77 7.97 -11.81
C ARG A 319 14.90 7.65 -10.33
N MET A 320 13.79 7.61 -9.59
CA MET A 320 13.81 7.27 -8.15
C MET A 320 14.36 5.87 -7.92
N LEU A 321 13.87 4.89 -8.69
CA LEU A 321 14.33 3.51 -8.61
C LEU A 321 15.82 3.35 -8.97
N ASP A 322 16.29 4.09 -9.96
CA ASP A 322 17.69 4.02 -10.41
C ASP A 322 18.65 4.69 -9.40
N HIS A 323 18.14 5.59 -8.53
CA HIS A 323 18.88 6.16 -7.40
C HIS A 323 18.76 5.35 -6.10
N GLY A 324 18.05 4.22 -6.13
CA GLY A 324 17.93 3.32 -4.97
C GLY A 324 16.89 3.75 -3.93
N VAL A 325 15.94 4.62 -4.29
CA VAL A 325 14.80 4.96 -3.44
C VAL A 325 13.87 3.75 -3.33
N ASN A 326 13.43 3.42 -2.11
CA ASN A 326 12.41 2.42 -1.86
C ASN A 326 11.05 2.97 -2.31
N VAL A 327 10.46 2.42 -3.36
CA VAL A 327 9.15 2.86 -3.87
C VAL A 327 8.21 1.68 -3.92
N GLY A 328 6.98 1.87 -3.45
CA GLY A 328 5.85 0.97 -3.68
C GLY A 328 4.65 1.75 -4.21
N LEU A 329 3.53 1.07 -4.45
CA LEU A 329 2.31 1.71 -4.96
C LEU A 329 1.36 2.07 -3.82
N GLY A 330 0.58 3.13 -4.02
CA GLY A 330 -0.56 3.52 -3.21
C GLY A 330 -1.78 3.77 -4.08
N THR A 331 -2.99 3.44 -3.58
CA THR A 331 -4.24 3.77 -4.26
C THR A 331 -4.61 5.23 -4.07
N ASP A 332 -4.26 5.75 -2.92
CA ASP A 332 -4.69 7.07 -2.46
C ASP A 332 -6.22 7.28 -2.60
N ILE A 333 -6.99 6.31 -2.10
CA ILE A 333 -8.44 6.48 -1.98
C ILE A 333 -8.72 7.69 -1.06
N ALA A 334 -9.49 8.71 -1.51
CA ALA A 334 -10.24 8.77 -2.76
C ALA A 334 -9.65 9.77 -3.79
N GLY A 335 -8.43 10.29 -3.59
CA GLY A 335 -7.71 11.04 -4.63
C GLY A 335 -7.41 10.16 -5.84
N GLY A 336 -7.16 8.87 -5.63
CA GLY A 336 -7.17 7.85 -6.68
C GLY A 336 -8.56 7.23 -6.86
N ALA A 337 -9.04 7.11 -8.09
CA ALA A 337 -10.39 6.67 -8.42
C ALA A 337 -10.62 5.15 -8.38
N SER A 338 -9.64 4.34 -7.96
CA SER A 338 -9.75 2.88 -7.95
C SER A 338 -9.18 2.26 -6.66
N PRO A 339 -9.88 1.29 -6.05
CA PRO A 339 -9.39 0.52 -4.91
C PRO A 339 -8.42 -0.60 -5.31
N SER A 340 -8.02 -0.69 -6.57
CA SER A 340 -7.20 -1.76 -7.12
C SER A 340 -5.74 -1.32 -7.28
N ILE A 341 -4.83 -1.99 -6.59
CA ILE A 341 -3.38 -1.81 -6.81
C ILE A 341 -2.96 -2.25 -8.21
N LEU A 342 -3.66 -3.18 -8.84
CA LEU A 342 -3.39 -3.52 -10.25
C LEU A 342 -3.73 -2.36 -11.19
N ASP A 343 -4.77 -1.58 -10.91
CA ASP A 343 -5.08 -0.38 -11.70
C ASP A 343 -3.99 0.68 -11.54
N ASN A 344 -3.49 0.85 -10.31
CA ASN A 344 -2.35 1.73 -10.05
C ASN A 344 -1.07 1.23 -10.72
N ALA A 345 -0.83 -0.09 -10.78
CA ALA A 345 0.30 -0.65 -11.52
C ALA A 345 0.20 -0.35 -13.03
N ARG A 346 -0.98 -0.45 -13.63
CA ARG A 346 -1.25 -0.05 -15.03
C ARG A 346 -0.99 1.42 -15.26
N GLN A 347 -1.51 2.26 -14.36
CA GLN A 347 -1.33 3.71 -14.45
C GLN A 347 0.12 4.12 -14.28
N ALA A 348 0.89 3.47 -13.39
CA ALA A 348 2.33 3.71 -13.26
C ALA A 348 3.08 3.47 -14.59
N VAL A 349 2.75 2.39 -15.30
CA VAL A 349 3.31 2.14 -16.64
C VAL A 349 2.91 3.24 -17.61
N ILE A 350 1.62 3.63 -17.66
CA ILE A 350 1.10 4.66 -18.55
C ILE A 350 1.78 6.01 -18.25
N ALA A 351 1.79 6.43 -16.99
CA ALA A 351 2.40 7.69 -16.57
C ALA A 351 3.89 7.77 -16.92
N SER A 352 4.64 6.68 -16.68
CA SER A 352 6.06 6.60 -17.04
C SER A 352 6.31 6.74 -18.55
N ARG A 353 5.43 6.18 -19.37
CA ARG A 353 5.48 6.29 -20.85
C ARG A 353 5.11 7.69 -21.31
N THR A 354 4.12 8.30 -20.66
CA THR A 354 3.70 9.68 -20.91
C THR A 354 4.86 10.65 -20.63
N LEU A 355 5.52 10.49 -19.48
CA LEU A 355 6.70 11.27 -19.12
C LEU A 355 7.84 11.11 -20.14
N GLU A 356 8.13 9.86 -20.58
CA GLU A 356 9.19 9.64 -21.58
C GLU A 356 8.84 10.21 -22.93
N SER A 357 7.61 10.05 -23.39
CA SER A 357 7.20 10.49 -24.73
C SER A 357 6.92 11.98 -24.81
N GLY A 358 6.58 12.61 -23.68
CA GLY A 358 6.03 13.98 -23.60
C GLY A 358 4.61 14.05 -24.15
N VAL A 359 3.89 15.10 -23.80
CA VAL A 359 2.44 15.23 -24.06
C VAL A 359 2.09 16.22 -25.17
N ASP A 360 2.96 17.20 -25.44
CA ASP A 360 2.68 18.23 -26.44
C ASP A 360 3.08 17.77 -27.84
N PRO A 361 2.12 17.42 -28.73
CA PRO A 361 2.41 16.95 -30.08
C PRO A 361 2.98 18.04 -30.99
N LEU A 362 2.84 19.31 -30.62
CA LEU A 362 3.35 20.45 -31.40
C LEU A 362 4.86 20.66 -31.21
N GLN A 363 5.40 20.11 -30.11
CA GLN A 363 6.85 20.12 -29.87
C GLN A 363 7.56 19.01 -30.63
N GLY A 364 8.77 19.27 -31.10
CA GLY A 364 9.63 18.24 -31.68
C GLY A 364 9.93 17.12 -30.68
N ARG A 365 10.08 15.90 -31.19
CA ARG A 365 10.28 14.69 -30.36
C ARG A 365 11.41 14.85 -29.33
N GLN A 366 12.52 15.50 -29.69
CA GLN A 366 13.66 15.69 -28.80
C GLN A 366 13.37 16.67 -27.65
N GLN A 367 12.53 17.68 -27.91
CA GLN A 367 12.19 18.71 -26.92
C GLN A 367 11.17 18.23 -25.88
N ARG A 368 10.19 17.42 -26.32
CA ARG A 368 9.13 16.95 -25.42
C ARG A 368 9.48 15.70 -24.58
N ARG A 369 10.55 14.95 -24.95
CA ARG A 369 10.89 13.68 -24.28
C ARG A 369 11.68 13.87 -23.00
N ARG A 370 11.43 12.95 -22.04
CA ARG A 370 12.29 12.67 -20.89
C ARG A 370 12.80 11.24 -21.02
N GLU A 371 13.97 11.06 -21.61
CA GLU A 371 14.54 9.72 -21.85
C GLU A 371 14.73 8.92 -20.56
N SER A 372 14.69 7.59 -20.69
CA SER A 372 14.88 6.66 -19.58
C SER A 372 13.84 6.79 -18.45
N SER A 373 12.59 7.19 -18.75
CA SER A 373 11.52 7.31 -17.75
C SER A 373 10.61 6.08 -17.69
N ARG A 374 10.60 5.21 -18.73
CA ARG A 374 9.68 4.07 -18.82
C ARG A 374 9.97 2.98 -17.78
N ILE A 375 8.89 2.40 -17.27
CA ILE A 375 8.87 1.09 -16.64
C ILE A 375 8.02 0.12 -17.44
N ASP A 376 8.17 -1.17 -17.18
CA ASP A 376 7.40 -2.25 -17.75
C ASP A 376 6.41 -2.87 -16.74
N ALA A 377 5.58 -3.81 -17.20
CA ALA A 377 4.61 -4.50 -16.35
C ALA A 377 5.28 -5.32 -15.24
N LEU A 378 6.46 -5.86 -15.50
CA LEU A 378 7.22 -6.64 -14.53
C LEU A 378 7.68 -5.74 -13.35
N THR A 379 8.21 -4.56 -13.66
CA THR A 379 8.55 -3.54 -12.66
C THR A 379 7.30 -3.08 -11.90
N ALA A 380 6.18 -2.85 -12.60
CA ALA A 380 4.93 -2.42 -11.97
C ALA A 380 4.38 -3.49 -11.00
N PHE A 381 4.47 -4.76 -11.34
CA PHE A 381 4.07 -5.85 -10.44
C PHE A 381 5.02 -5.97 -9.23
N TRP A 382 6.32 -5.80 -9.44
CA TRP A 382 7.29 -5.73 -8.36
C TRP A 382 6.96 -4.59 -7.37
N LEU A 383 6.57 -3.40 -7.87
CA LEU A 383 6.14 -2.28 -7.04
C LEU A 383 4.87 -2.59 -6.24
N ALA A 384 3.93 -3.33 -6.84
CA ALA A 384 2.68 -3.74 -6.22
C ALA A 384 2.85 -4.81 -5.12
N THR A 385 4.02 -5.45 -5.04
CA THR A 385 4.29 -6.61 -4.16
C THR A 385 5.59 -6.45 -3.38
N ALA A 386 6.70 -7.01 -3.89
CA ALA A 386 7.99 -7.08 -3.20
C ALA A 386 8.52 -5.71 -2.76
N ALA A 387 8.43 -4.70 -3.61
CA ALA A 387 8.92 -3.35 -3.31
C ALA A 387 8.15 -2.70 -2.17
N GLY A 388 6.82 -2.90 -2.11
CA GLY A 388 6.01 -2.47 -0.97
C GLY A 388 6.46 -3.10 0.34
N GLY A 389 6.79 -4.40 0.32
CA GLY A 389 7.36 -5.11 1.48
C GLY A 389 8.71 -4.52 1.91
N VAL A 390 9.58 -4.23 0.94
CA VAL A 390 10.88 -3.58 1.19
C VAL A 390 10.68 -2.17 1.76
N ALA A 391 9.76 -1.37 1.20
CA ALA A 391 9.49 -0.02 1.70
C ALA A 391 9.01 -0.03 3.16
N LEU A 392 8.17 -1.00 3.53
CA LEU A 392 7.67 -1.18 4.90
C LEU A 392 8.65 -1.90 5.84
N ASP A 393 9.79 -2.41 5.36
CA ASP A 393 10.69 -3.26 6.16
C ASP A 393 9.98 -4.47 6.77
N LEU A 394 9.10 -5.11 5.98
CA LEU A 394 8.34 -6.28 6.38
C LEU A 394 8.66 -7.48 5.48
N PRO A 395 8.70 -8.72 6.02
CA PRO A 395 8.94 -9.93 5.25
C PRO A 395 7.66 -10.38 4.50
N ILE A 396 7.19 -9.56 3.56
CA ILE A 396 5.97 -9.76 2.75
C ILE A 396 6.24 -9.49 1.27
N GLY A 397 5.30 -9.84 0.39
CA GLY A 397 5.31 -9.49 -1.03
C GLY A 397 6.13 -10.44 -1.93
N ILE A 398 6.70 -11.52 -1.39
CA ILE A 398 7.36 -12.59 -2.14
C ILE A 398 7.12 -13.95 -1.49
N PHE A 399 7.31 -15.03 -2.24
CA PHE A 399 7.34 -16.39 -1.71
C PHE A 399 8.79 -16.77 -1.39
N ARG A 400 9.10 -16.86 -0.09
CA ARG A 400 10.41 -17.24 0.45
C ARG A 400 10.22 -17.80 1.86
N GLU A 401 11.00 -18.80 2.22
CA GLU A 401 11.03 -19.32 3.59
C GLU A 401 11.32 -18.18 4.60
N GLY A 402 10.56 -18.18 5.69
CA GLY A 402 10.59 -17.14 6.71
C GLY A 402 9.71 -15.90 6.43
N TYR A 403 9.20 -15.73 5.21
CA TYR A 403 8.27 -14.65 4.84
C TYR A 403 6.84 -15.02 5.22
N GLU A 404 6.03 -14.01 5.49
CA GLU A 404 4.58 -14.16 5.71
C GLU A 404 3.91 -14.71 4.43
N PHE A 405 3.01 -15.66 4.59
CA PHE A 405 2.22 -16.15 3.48
C PHE A 405 1.00 -15.27 3.25
N ASP A 406 1.23 -14.11 2.65
CA ASP A 406 0.21 -13.22 2.13
C ASP A 406 0.11 -13.47 0.62
N ALA A 407 -1.03 -13.99 0.15
CA ALA A 407 -1.16 -14.49 -1.21
C ALA A 407 -2.56 -14.27 -1.79
N ILE A 408 -2.63 -14.14 -3.11
CA ILE A 408 -3.87 -14.12 -3.90
C ILE A 408 -3.83 -15.23 -4.96
N LEU A 409 -4.98 -15.86 -5.19
CA LEU A 409 -5.16 -16.81 -6.28
C LEU A 409 -5.89 -16.12 -7.43
N ILE A 410 -5.18 -15.95 -8.54
CA ILE A 410 -5.76 -15.47 -9.80
C ILE A 410 -6.29 -16.67 -10.58
N ASP A 411 -7.54 -16.58 -11.03
CA ASP A 411 -8.20 -17.60 -11.86
C ASP A 411 -8.55 -17.01 -13.23
N ALA A 412 -7.89 -17.49 -14.28
CA ALA A 412 -8.16 -17.08 -15.65
C ALA A 412 -9.44 -17.76 -16.22
N ASN A 413 -9.91 -18.84 -15.58
CA ASN A 413 -11.10 -19.57 -16.01
C ASN A 413 -12.41 -18.94 -15.49
N THR A 414 -12.33 -17.74 -14.89
CA THR A 414 -13.51 -17.03 -14.38
C THR A 414 -14.45 -16.67 -15.51
N ALA A 415 -15.72 -17.04 -15.38
CA ALA A 415 -16.76 -16.71 -16.35
C ALA A 415 -16.90 -15.18 -16.50
N ASN A 416 -16.98 -14.70 -17.73
CA ASN A 416 -17.08 -13.28 -18.07
C ASN A 416 -15.90 -12.40 -17.61
N GLY A 417 -14.73 -12.99 -17.32
CA GLY A 417 -13.50 -12.26 -17.08
C GLY A 417 -12.83 -11.79 -18.37
N ASN A 418 -12.05 -10.71 -18.27
CA ASN A 418 -11.26 -10.20 -19.40
C ASN A 418 -9.87 -10.84 -19.51
N LEU A 419 -9.49 -11.67 -18.53
CA LEU A 419 -8.20 -12.32 -18.50
C LEU A 419 -8.22 -13.55 -19.40
N HIS A 420 -7.47 -13.50 -20.49
CA HIS A 420 -7.23 -14.64 -21.38
C HIS A 420 -5.75 -14.98 -21.33
N LEU A 421 -5.43 -16.21 -20.94
CA LEU A 421 -4.07 -16.78 -20.95
C LEU A 421 -3.96 -17.84 -22.02
N ASP A 422 -2.87 -17.81 -22.80
CA ASP A 422 -2.57 -18.85 -23.75
C ASP A 422 -1.61 -19.86 -23.09
N PRO A 423 -1.86 -21.18 -23.17
CA PRO A 423 -0.94 -22.18 -22.64
C PRO A 423 0.48 -22.09 -23.22
N ALA A 424 0.65 -21.46 -24.38
CA ALA A 424 1.95 -21.23 -25.03
C ALA A 424 2.64 -19.95 -24.56
N ASP A 425 1.97 -19.10 -23.75
CA ASP A 425 2.57 -17.86 -23.25
C ASP A 425 3.86 -18.14 -22.46
N ALA A 426 4.89 -17.34 -22.72
CA ALA A 426 6.05 -17.29 -21.83
C ALA A 426 5.63 -16.74 -20.45
N PRO A 427 6.39 -17.05 -19.38
CA PRO A 427 6.07 -16.56 -18.03
C PRO A 427 5.85 -15.04 -17.94
N GLU A 428 6.66 -14.27 -18.66
CA GLU A 428 6.57 -12.82 -18.73
C GLU A 428 5.29 -12.35 -19.44
N GLU A 429 4.84 -13.06 -20.47
CA GLU A 429 3.60 -12.79 -21.18
C GLU A 429 2.38 -13.11 -20.30
N THR A 430 2.42 -14.23 -19.59
CA THR A 430 1.41 -14.61 -18.59
C THR A 430 1.28 -13.49 -17.53
N LEU A 431 2.39 -13.04 -16.95
CA LEU A 431 2.36 -11.95 -15.96
C LEU A 431 1.84 -10.64 -16.56
N GLN A 432 2.27 -10.28 -17.76
CA GLN A 432 1.76 -9.09 -18.45
C GLN A 432 0.24 -9.12 -18.62
N ARG A 433 -0.30 -10.26 -19.09
CA ARG A 433 -1.76 -10.43 -19.23
C ARG A 433 -2.46 -10.31 -17.89
N ILE A 434 -1.91 -10.88 -16.80
CA ILE A 434 -2.46 -10.75 -15.45
C ILE A 434 -2.44 -9.27 -15.03
N VAL A 435 -1.31 -8.58 -15.14
CA VAL A 435 -1.19 -7.17 -14.73
C VAL A 435 -2.17 -6.30 -15.52
N TYR A 436 -2.29 -6.48 -16.83
CA TYR A 436 -3.13 -5.60 -17.66
C TYR A 436 -4.61 -5.97 -17.68
N ASN A 437 -4.97 -7.24 -17.48
CA ASN A 437 -6.35 -7.69 -17.73
C ASN A 437 -7.04 -8.31 -16.53
N ALA A 438 -6.32 -8.74 -15.48
CA ALA A 438 -6.98 -9.28 -14.30
C ALA A 438 -7.77 -8.17 -13.59
N ALA A 439 -8.98 -8.51 -13.14
CA ALA A 439 -9.87 -7.67 -12.39
C ALA A 439 -10.28 -8.39 -11.10
N ARG A 440 -11.06 -7.72 -10.25
CA ARG A 440 -11.60 -8.30 -9.02
C ARG A 440 -12.26 -9.67 -9.24
N ALA A 441 -12.95 -9.87 -10.37
CA ALA A 441 -13.58 -11.15 -10.72
C ALA A 441 -12.58 -12.31 -10.89
N ASN A 442 -11.30 -12.01 -11.17
CA ASN A 442 -10.24 -13.02 -11.31
C ASN A 442 -9.57 -13.35 -9.98
N ILE A 443 -9.78 -12.56 -8.92
CA ILE A 443 -9.22 -12.82 -7.59
C ILE A 443 -10.13 -13.82 -6.88
N ARG A 444 -9.79 -15.10 -7.01
CA ARG A 444 -10.61 -16.21 -6.54
C ARG A 444 -10.59 -16.35 -5.03
N THR A 445 -9.41 -16.29 -4.46
CA THR A 445 -9.17 -16.55 -3.04
C THR A 445 -7.99 -15.74 -2.56
N MET A 446 -8.00 -15.35 -1.28
CA MET A 446 -6.90 -14.60 -0.68
C MET A 446 -6.58 -15.08 0.72
N TRP A 447 -5.30 -15.07 1.05
CA TRP A 447 -4.77 -15.42 2.36
C TRP A 447 -3.88 -14.29 2.91
N VAL A 448 -3.93 -14.10 4.23
CA VAL A 448 -3.00 -13.23 4.98
C VAL A 448 -2.46 -14.04 6.16
N GLY A 449 -1.15 -14.16 6.28
CA GLY A 449 -0.52 -15.03 7.27
C GLY A 449 -1.08 -16.45 7.20
N GLY A 450 -1.31 -17.00 6.00
CA GLY A 450 -1.89 -18.31 5.79
C GLY A 450 -3.37 -18.45 6.14
N ARG A 451 -4.02 -17.43 6.69
CA ARG A 451 -5.46 -17.42 7.00
C ARG A 451 -6.27 -17.02 5.78
N LEU A 452 -7.33 -17.76 5.47
CA LEU A 452 -8.28 -17.42 4.42
C LEU A 452 -9.06 -16.16 4.82
N VAL A 453 -8.95 -15.08 4.04
CA VAL A 453 -9.58 -13.78 4.34
C VAL A 453 -10.63 -13.36 3.32
N HIS A 454 -10.57 -13.89 2.11
CA HIS A 454 -11.56 -13.62 1.05
C HIS A 454 -11.69 -14.81 0.11
N THR A 455 -12.92 -15.09 -0.33
CA THR A 455 -13.24 -16.02 -1.42
C THR A 455 -14.33 -15.41 -2.28
N LEU A 456 -14.13 -15.40 -3.59
CA LEU A 456 -15.17 -15.04 -4.54
C LEU A 456 -16.25 -16.13 -4.48
N GLY A 457 -17.47 -15.74 -4.15
CA GLY A 457 -18.62 -16.63 -4.05
C GLY A 457 -19.11 -17.13 -5.41
#